data_c71b67b24e8a7916a90fbd5171ba02d7
#
_entry.id   c71b67b24e8a7916a90fbd5171ba02d7
#
_cell.length_a   1.000
_cell.length_b   1.000
_cell.length_c   1.000
_cell.angle_alpha   90.00
_cell.angle_beta   90.00
_cell.angle_gamma   90.00
#
_symmetry.space_group_name_H-M   'P 1'
#
loop_
_entity.id
_entity.type
_entity.pdbx_description
1 polymer ?
#
loop_
_entity_poly.entity_id
_entity_poly.type
_entity_poly.pdbx_seq_one_letter_code
_entity_poly.pdbx_strand_id
1 'polypeptide(L)'
;MSIGANGSGKSTILEGIGLLSAAMTDRVDAVSLQRKGVRLCVPALYKSTFKSIGRLKSTVNFSLEWDDGSSSDIYQYDVHLMPPTDTEYFIYQSEAFFQNGTKLWEHSNKSFKQSNNYIGLFLIDDTVDLKVHRKIAEEFSSYGIFQPNTIILRGTAPDTSQTAPIGLNGGRLAEAIKTLTRCKNDEVFFGSLYMDDILDMIDWAADITIATPKKSNINANIPTTRNVIAFTDRYMRETAQFTGYDASEGALYVLFMLALAM
;
A
#
# COMPACT_ATOMS: atom_id res chain seq x y z
N MET A 1 -8.97 -12.57 -6.63
CA MET A 1 -9.36 -12.87 -5.25
C MET A 1 -8.69 -14.17 -4.82
N SER A 2 -7.95 -14.19 -3.71
CA SER A 2 -7.28 -15.41 -3.21
C SER A 2 -8.11 -16.03 -2.10
N ILE A 3 -8.59 -17.26 -2.30
CA ILE A 3 -9.39 -18.03 -1.34
C ILE A 3 -8.56 -19.21 -0.85
N GLY A 4 -8.63 -19.51 0.43
CA GLY A 4 -7.92 -20.66 1.03
C GLY A 4 -8.05 -20.67 2.55
N ALA A 5 -7.72 -21.79 3.18
CA ALA A 5 -7.74 -21.97 4.63
C ALA A 5 -6.79 -20.98 5.35
N ASN A 6 -7.02 -20.77 6.65
CA ASN A 6 -6.09 -20.00 7.48
C ASN A 6 -4.71 -20.68 7.48
N GLY A 7 -3.65 -19.88 7.36
CA GLY A 7 -2.27 -20.41 7.27
C GLY A 7 -1.84 -20.90 5.88
N SER A 8 -2.70 -20.81 4.84
CA SER A 8 -2.36 -21.25 3.47
C SER A 8 -1.38 -20.32 2.71
N GLY A 9 -0.84 -19.30 3.34
CA GLY A 9 0.15 -18.41 2.73
C GLY A 9 -0.41 -17.23 1.92
N LYS A 10 -1.71 -16.94 1.98
CA LYS A 10 -2.33 -15.82 1.24
C LYS A 10 -1.66 -14.46 1.55
N SER A 11 -1.51 -14.15 2.83
CA SER A 11 -0.82 -12.93 3.27
C SER A 11 0.65 -12.93 2.88
N THR A 12 1.29 -14.09 2.87
CA THR A 12 2.71 -14.22 2.46
C THR A 12 2.91 -13.84 1.00
N ILE A 13 1.95 -14.13 0.12
CA ILE A 13 2.01 -13.70 -1.28
C ILE A 13 1.94 -12.17 -1.37
N LEU A 14 1.01 -11.54 -0.67
CA LEU A 14 0.90 -10.07 -0.64
C LEU A 14 2.16 -9.44 -0.06
N GLU A 15 2.70 -9.99 1.01
CA GLU A 15 3.94 -9.52 1.62
C GLU A 15 5.15 -9.72 0.69
N GLY A 16 5.17 -10.80 -0.08
CA GLY A 16 6.17 -11.03 -1.12
C GLY A 16 6.14 -9.96 -2.21
N ILE A 17 4.94 -9.57 -2.67
CA ILE A 17 4.77 -8.46 -3.62
C ILE A 17 5.21 -7.14 -2.98
N GLY A 18 4.88 -6.89 -1.71
CA GLY A 18 5.32 -5.71 -0.98
C GLY A 18 6.83 -5.60 -0.84
N LEU A 19 7.50 -6.73 -0.60
CA LEU A 19 8.95 -6.79 -0.54
C LEU A 19 9.59 -6.55 -1.92
N LEU A 20 9.02 -7.13 -2.98
CA LEU A 20 9.43 -6.86 -4.35
C LEU A 20 9.23 -5.39 -4.73
N SER A 21 8.08 -4.82 -4.38
CA SER A 21 7.79 -3.40 -4.56
C SER A 21 8.83 -2.50 -3.87
N ALA A 22 9.19 -2.83 -2.62
CA ALA A 22 10.26 -2.11 -1.92
C ALA A 22 11.59 -2.24 -2.65
N ALA A 23 11.93 -3.45 -3.13
CA ALA A 23 13.16 -3.69 -3.87
C ALA A 23 13.27 -2.89 -5.17
N MET A 24 12.15 -2.65 -5.84
CA MET A 24 12.10 -1.89 -7.09
C MET A 24 12.07 -0.37 -6.89
N THR A 25 11.76 0.12 -5.70
CA THR A 25 11.44 1.54 -5.49
C THR A 25 12.32 2.24 -4.47
N ASP A 26 12.96 1.50 -3.57
CA ASP A 26 13.75 2.08 -2.48
C ASP A 26 14.74 1.03 -1.94
N ARG A 27 15.38 1.35 -0.84
CA ARG A 27 16.11 0.40 -0.02
C ARG A 27 15.13 -0.51 0.72
N VAL A 28 15.41 -1.81 0.73
CA VAL A 28 14.60 -2.78 1.47
C VAL A 28 15.03 -2.81 2.93
N ASP A 29 14.32 -2.08 3.77
CA ASP A 29 14.52 -2.00 5.22
C ASP A 29 13.19 -2.02 5.98
N ALA A 30 13.26 -1.93 7.31
CA ALA A 30 12.07 -1.93 8.14
C ALA A 30 11.09 -0.80 7.79
N VAL A 31 11.59 0.38 7.44
CA VAL A 31 10.76 1.56 7.13
C VAL A 31 10.04 1.38 5.80
N SER A 32 10.76 0.97 4.76
CA SER A 32 10.18 0.73 3.43
C SER A 32 9.14 -0.40 3.48
N LEU A 33 9.43 -1.48 4.19
CA LEU A 33 8.51 -2.61 4.36
C LEU A 33 7.24 -2.20 5.14
N GLN A 34 7.38 -1.45 6.23
CA GLN A 34 6.22 -0.95 6.99
C GLN A 34 5.36 0.00 6.15
N ARG A 35 5.95 0.86 5.32
CA ARG A 35 5.21 1.72 4.39
C ARG A 35 4.37 0.93 3.38
N LYS A 36 4.81 -0.30 3.04
CA LYS A 36 4.07 -1.23 2.16
C LYS A 36 3.08 -2.12 2.91
N GLY A 37 3.01 -2.04 4.24
CA GLY A 37 2.16 -2.90 5.06
C GLY A 37 2.69 -4.33 5.22
N VAL A 38 3.96 -4.55 4.91
CA VAL A 38 4.63 -5.84 5.12
C VAL A 38 4.97 -5.99 6.60
N ARG A 39 4.63 -7.14 7.18
CA ARG A 39 4.98 -7.43 8.57
C ARG A 39 6.48 -7.64 8.71
N LEU A 40 7.05 -6.97 9.69
CA LEU A 40 8.45 -7.20 10.05
C LEU A 40 8.58 -8.54 10.77
N CYS A 41 9.54 -9.34 10.36
CA CYS A 41 9.83 -10.61 10.99
C CYS A 41 11.36 -10.81 11.15
N VAL A 42 11.73 -11.81 11.95
CA VAL A 42 13.14 -12.18 12.08
C VAL A 42 13.68 -12.72 10.74
N PRO A 43 14.95 -12.53 10.44
CA PRO A 43 15.55 -12.87 9.14
C PRO A 43 15.25 -14.28 8.64
N ALA A 44 15.18 -15.25 9.54
CA ALA A 44 14.89 -16.64 9.19
C ALA A 44 13.48 -16.85 8.60
N LEU A 45 12.50 -16.01 8.98
CA LEU A 45 11.11 -16.14 8.53
C LEU A 45 10.84 -15.49 7.17
N TYR A 46 11.78 -14.72 6.63
CA TYR A 46 11.69 -14.25 5.24
C TYR A 46 12.00 -15.37 4.22
N LYS A 47 12.48 -16.52 4.68
CA LYS A 47 12.85 -17.66 3.85
C LYS A 47 12.00 -18.87 4.16
N SER A 48 11.80 -19.72 3.16
CA SER A 48 11.14 -21.02 3.38
C SER A 48 12.03 -21.92 4.24
N THR A 49 11.52 -22.30 5.42
CA THR A 49 12.23 -23.13 6.40
C THR A 49 11.52 -24.46 6.65
N PHE A 50 10.81 -24.99 5.66
CA PHE A 50 10.12 -26.26 5.77
C PHE A 50 11.11 -27.42 5.98
N LYS A 51 10.73 -28.38 6.83
CA LYS A 51 11.58 -29.57 7.12
C LYS A 51 11.92 -30.39 5.88
N SER A 52 11.10 -30.32 4.84
CA SER A 52 11.33 -30.99 3.55
C SER A 52 12.42 -30.35 2.69
N ILE A 53 12.90 -29.15 3.05
CA ILE A 53 13.94 -28.45 2.31
C ILE A 53 15.30 -28.87 2.88
N GLY A 54 16.08 -29.62 2.09
CA GLY A 54 17.38 -30.16 2.54
C GLY A 54 18.44 -29.08 2.80
N ARG A 55 18.53 -28.03 1.96
CA ARG A 55 19.46 -26.91 2.13
C ARG A 55 18.70 -25.59 2.07
N LEU A 56 18.78 -24.82 3.14
CA LEU A 56 18.24 -23.47 3.17
C LEU A 56 19.02 -22.53 2.25
N LYS A 57 18.33 -21.82 1.38
CA LYS A 57 18.93 -20.74 0.58
C LYS A 57 19.27 -19.56 1.49
N SER A 58 20.36 -18.86 1.18
CA SER A 58 20.73 -17.62 1.89
C SER A 58 19.87 -16.44 1.47
N THR A 59 19.23 -16.50 0.29
CA THR A 59 18.49 -15.42 -0.35
C THR A 59 17.01 -15.72 -0.45
N VAL A 60 16.23 -14.63 -0.52
CA VAL A 60 14.86 -14.61 -1.02
C VAL A 60 14.92 -14.14 -2.47
N ASN A 61 14.32 -14.89 -3.37
CA ASN A 61 14.41 -14.63 -4.80
C ASN A 61 13.02 -14.29 -5.34
N PHE A 62 12.95 -13.24 -6.13
CA PHE A 62 11.75 -12.82 -6.84
C PHE A 62 12.05 -12.74 -8.33
N SER A 63 11.04 -13.08 -9.12
CA SER A 63 10.99 -12.87 -10.55
C SER A 63 9.64 -12.23 -10.87
N LEU A 64 9.65 -11.09 -11.54
CA LEU A 64 8.47 -10.38 -12.03
C LEU A 64 8.55 -10.33 -13.54
N GLU A 65 7.49 -10.77 -14.19
CA GLU A 65 7.33 -10.70 -15.65
C GLU A 65 6.11 -9.84 -15.96
N TRP A 66 6.22 -8.98 -16.97
CA TRP A 66 5.12 -8.12 -17.42
C TRP A 66 5.23 -7.79 -18.91
N ASP A 67 4.13 -7.36 -19.50
CA ASP A 67 4.09 -6.66 -20.77
C ASP A 67 3.77 -5.17 -20.54
N ASP A 68 4.15 -4.31 -21.48
CA ASP A 68 3.86 -2.87 -21.37
C ASP A 68 2.52 -2.49 -22.03
N GLY A 69 1.77 -3.48 -22.53
CA GLY A 69 0.49 -3.32 -23.20
C GLY A 69 0.55 -2.58 -24.55
N SER A 70 1.71 -2.08 -24.95
CA SER A 70 1.91 -1.31 -26.18
C SER A 70 2.68 -2.07 -27.26
N SER A 71 3.43 -3.07 -26.87
CA SER A 71 4.21 -3.96 -27.73
C SER A 71 3.92 -5.42 -27.40
N SER A 72 4.44 -6.34 -28.23
CA SER A 72 4.43 -7.78 -27.92
C SER A 72 5.62 -8.20 -27.04
N ASP A 73 6.37 -7.24 -26.52
CA ASP A 73 7.56 -7.50 -25.74
C ASP A 73 7.20 -7.93 -24.31
N ILE A 74 7.91 -8.94 -23.84
CA ILE A 74 7.82 -9.44 -22.46
C ILE A 74 9.08 -8.97 -21.73
N TYR A 75 8.87 -8.28 -20.64
CA TYR A 75 9.93 -7.81 -19.75
C TYR A 75 9.99 -8.64 -18.48
N GLN A 76 11.19 -8.83 -17.93
CA GLN A 76 11.37 -9.57 -16.70
C GLN A 76 12.40 -8.88 -15.81
N TYR A 77 12.12 -8.84 -14.52
CA TYR A 77 13.03 -8.42 -13.47
C TYR A 77 13.24 -9.54 -12.46
N ASP A 78 14.49 -9.93 -12.30
CA ASP A 78 14.93 -10.91 -11.30
C ASP A 78 15.72 -10.22 -10.21
N VAL A 79 15.42 -10.50 -8.94
CA VAL A 79 16.19 -9.99 -7.80
C VAL A 79 16.39 -11.06 -6.75
N HIS A 80 17.62 -11.13 -6.24
CA HIS A 80 18.02 -12.00 -5.15
C HIS A 80 18.43 -11.13 -3.96
N LEU A 81 17.67 -11.19 -2.88
CA LEU A 81 17.87 -10.41 -1.67
C LEU A 81 18.32 -11.30 -0.53
N MET A 82 19.35 -10.89 0.17
CA MET A 82 19.79 -11.53 1.40
C MET A 82 19.16 -10.79 2.60
N PRO A 83 18.33 -11.48 3.42
CA PRO A 83 17.74 -10.87 4.59
C PRO A 83 18.79 -10.32 5.56
N PRO A 84 18.48 -9.24 6.30
CA PRO A 84 19.42 -8.64 7.24
C PRO A 84 19.75 -9.60 8.37
N THR A 85 21.06 -9.80 8.66
CA THR A 85 21.52 -10.53 9.84
C THR A 85 22.25 -9.60 10.80
N ASP A 86 23.14 -8.78 10.27
CA ASP A 86 23.99 -7.84 11.00
C ASP A 86 23.76 -6.38 10.54
N THR A 87 22.80 -6.18 9.64
CA THR A 87 22.45 -4.87 9.06
C THR A 87 20.95 -4.57 9.29
N GLU A 88 20.54 -3.32 9.15
CA GLU A 88 19.14 -2.91 9.24
C GLU A 88 18.38 -3.08 7.91
N TYR A 89 19.06 -3.50 6.84
CA TYR A 89 18.54 -3.56 5.47
C TYR A 89 18.92 -4.86 4.78
N PHE A 90 18.14 -5.23 3.77
CA PHE A 90 18.47 -6.34 2.89
C PHE A 90 19.63 -5.98 1.97
N ILE A 91 20.42 -6.98 1.63
CA ILE A 91 21.54 -6.84 0.70
C ILE A 91 21.14 -7.43 -0.65
N TYR A 92 21.29 -6.66 -1.71
CA TYR A 92 21.11 -7.12 -3.07
C TYR A 92 22.29 -8.00 -3.46
N GLN A 93 22.04 -9.30 -3.63
CA GLN A 93 23.05 -10.25 -4.07
C GLN A 93 23.19 -10.23 -5.59
N SER A 94 22.08 -10.13 -6.30
CA SER A 94 22.04 -9.91 -7.75
C SER A 94 20.71 -9.34 -8.18
N GLU A 95 20.74 -8.61 -9.29
CA GLU A 95 19.59 -8.10 -10.02
C GLU A 95 19.85 -8.32 -11.52
N ALA A 96 18.79 -8.56 -12.28
CA ALA A 96 18.88 -8.65 -13.73
C ALA A 96 17.58 -8.22 -14.40
N PHE A 97 17.69 -7.58 -15.56
CA PHE A 97 16.57 -7.23 -16.44
C PHE A 97 16.69 -7.94 -17.77
N PHE A 98 15.54 -8.37 -18.27
CA PHE A 98 15.44 -9.09 -19.54
C PHE A 98 14.32 -8.49 -20.40
N GLN A 99 14.48 -8.62 -21.70
CA GLN A 99 13.44 -8.37 -22.71
C GLN A 99 13.40 -9.56 -23.66
N ASN A 100 12.25 -10.20 -23.79
CA ASN A 100 12.06 -11.40 -24.62
C ASN A 100 13.09 -12.49 -24.33
N GLY A 101 13.41 -12.70 -23.06
CA GLY A 101 14.41 -13.66 -22.60
C GLY A 101 15.88 -13.25 -22.82
N THR A 102 16.13 -12.12 -23.51
CA THR A 102 17.48 -11.58 -23.67
C THR A 102 17.83 -10.69 -22.49
N LYS A 103 18.96 -10.97 -21.84
CA LYS A 103 19.45 -10.17 -20.72
C LYS A 103 19.91 -8.81 -21.20
N LEU A 104 19.26 -7.74 -20.73
CA LEU A 104 19.63 -6.35 -21.03
C LEU A 104 20.68 -5.83 -20.05
N TRP A 105 20.54 -6.21 -18.79
CA TRP A 105 21.36 -5.69 -17.71
C TRP A 105 21.46 -6.70 -16.56
N GLU A 106 22.58 -6.73 -15.90
CA GLU A 106 22.80 -7.56 -14.72
C GLU A 106 23.76 -6.88 -13.75
N HIS A 107 23.42 -6.94 -12.49
CA HIS A 107 24.32 -6.62 -11.40
C HIS A 107 24.47 -7.82 -10.46
N SER A 108 25.68 -8.09 -10.00
CA SER A 108 25.93 -9.05 -8.94
C SER A 108 26.97 -8.53 -7.94
N ASN A 109 26.81 -8.90 -6.68
CA ASN A 109 27.71 -8.52 -5.58
C ASN A 109 29.20 -8.88 -5.83
N LYS A 110 29.47 -9.81 -6.77
CA LYS A 110 30.81 -10.19 -7.18
C LYS A 110 31.51 -9.13 -8.06
N SER A 111 30.74 -8.32 -8.75
CA SER A 111 31.24 -7.31 -9.70
C SER A 111 31.44 -5.93 -9.06
N PHE A 112 30.84 -5.66 -7.91
CA PHE A 112 30.94 -4.36 -7.23
C PHE A 112 31.66 -4.49 -5.89
N LYS A 113 32.86 -3.98 -5.83
CA LYS A 113 33.59 -3.78 -4.57
C LYS A 113 32.97 -2.57 -3.86
N GLN A 114 32.19 -2.86 -2.80
CA GLN A 114 31.86 -1.94 -1.71
C GLN A 114 30.84 -0.83 -1.95
N SER A 115 29.95 -0.66 -1.07
CA SER A 115 29.16 0.44 -0.56
C SER A 115 27.68 0.53 -0.98
N ASN A 116 27.24 0.03 -2.14
CA ASN A 116 25.84 0.26 -2.59
C ASN A 116 24.96 -0.99 -2.71
N ASN A 117 25.32 -2.10 -2.06
CA ASN A 117 24.53 -3.36 -2.16
C ASN A 117 23.18 -3.33 -1.41
N TYR A 118 22.78 -2.19 -0.89
CA TYR A 118 21.55 -2.00 -0.12
C TYR A 118 20.47 -1.22 -0.87
N ILE A 119 20.75 -0.80 -2.11
CA ILE A 119 19.79 -0.12 -2.99
C ILE A 119 19.81 -0.85 -4.33
N GLY A 120 18.65 -1.02 -4.97
CA GLY A 120 18.57 -1.51 -6.33
C GLY A 120 19.39 -0.63 -7.28
N LEU A 121 20.37 -1.22 -7.97
CA LEU A 121 21.27 -0.43 -8.81
C LEU A 121 20.58 0.20 -10.01
N PHE A 122 19.48 -0.39 -10.49
CA PHE A 122 18.72 0.21 -11.58
C PHE A 122 18.14 1.59 -11.20
N LEU A 123 17.98 1.89 -9.90
CA LEU A 123 17.53 3.20 -9.42
C LEU A 123 18.59 4.29 -9.55
N ILE A 124 19.85 3.91 -9.59
CA ILE A 124 21.00 4.82 -9.56
C ILE A 124 21.89 4.73 -10.81
N ASP A 125 21.71 3.71 -11.66
CA ASP A 125 22.48 3.54 -12.88
C ASP A 125 21.76 4.16 -14.08
N ASP A 126 22.23 5.34 -14.50
CA ASP A 126 21.70 6.04 -15.68
C ASP A 126 22.37 5.62 -17.00
N THR A 127 23.30 4.66 -16.97
CA THR A 127 24.05 4.24 -18.15
C THR A 127 23.25 3.33 -19.08
N VAL A 128 22.17 2.73 -18.57
CA VAL A 128 21.29 1.82 -19.32
C VAL A 128 19.93 2.47 -19.52
N ASP A 129 19.39 2.42 -20.75
CA ASP A 129 18.02 2.88 -21.02
C ASP A 129 16.99 1.89 -20.46
N LEU A 130 16.65 2.06 -19.21
CA LEU A 130 15.69 1.24 -18.48
C LEU A 130 14.32 1.93 -18.34
N LYS A 131 13.90 2.74 -19.31
CA LYS A 131 12.64 3.52 -19.22
C LYS A 131 11.43 2.67 -18.91
N VAL A 132 11.31 1.51 -19.55
CA VAL A 132 10.17 0.59 -19.31
C VAL A 132 10.22 0.03 -17.90
N HIS A 133 11.40 -0.32 -17.40
CA HIS A 133 11.57 -0.84 -16.04
C HIS A 133 11.31 0.24 -14.99
N ARG A 134 11.70 1.49 -15.26
CA ARG A 134 11.38 2.63 -14.38
C ARG A 134 9.87 2.88 -14.32
N LYS A 135 9.17 2.78 -15.44
CA LYS A 135 7.70 2.91 -15.47
C LYS A 135 7.03 1.87 -14.57
N ILE A 136 7.40 0.60 -14.67
CA ILE A 136 6.82 -0.44 -13.80
C ILE A 136 7.22 -0.25 -12.34
N ALA A 137 8.44 0.22 -12.06
CA ALA A 137 8.86 0.56 -10.70
C ALA A 137 8.01 1.70 -10.11
N GLU A 138 7.68 2.72 -10.90
CA GLU A 138 6.79 3.81 -10.50
C GLU A 138 5.38 3.29 -10.18
N GLU A 139 4.81 2.41 -11.00
CA GLU A 139 3.53 1.75 -10.75
C GLU A 139 3.58 0.91 -9.46
N PHE A 140 4.65 0.15 -9.25
CA PHE A 140 4.86 -0.61 -8.01
C PHE A 140 5.10 0.28 -6.79
N SER A 141 5.53 1.52 -6.98
CA SER A 141 5.76 2.45 -5.86
C SER A 141 4.50 2.69 -5.03
N SER A 142 3.34 2.66 -5.68
CA SER A 142 2.03 2.84 -5.04
C SER A 142 1.50 1.60 -4.32
N TYR A 143 2.14 0.44 -4.50
CA TYR A 143 1.70 -0.80 -3.85
C TYR A 143 1.68 -0.67 -2.33
N GLY A 144 0.59 -1.12 -1.72
CA GLY A 144 0.44 -1.20 -0.28
C GLY A 144 -0.57 -2.28 0.13
N ILE A 145 -0.33 -2.89 1.28
CA ILE A 145 -1.24 -3.85 1.90
C ILE A 145 -2.11 -3.08 2.89
N PHE A 146 -3.35 -2.82 2.49
CA PHE A 146 -4.30 -2.07 3.30
C PHE A 146 -5.07 -3.01 4.23
N GLN A 147 -5.14 -2.64 5.50
CA GLN A 147 -5.83 -3.40 6.55
C GLN A 147 -6.68 -2.44 7.38
N PRO A 148 -7.84 -1.99 6.86
CA PRO A 148 -8.68 -1.02 7.56
C PRO A 148 -9.05 -1.52 8.95
N ASN A 149 -8.92 -0.63 9.93
CA ASN A 149 -9.24 -0.90 11.33
C ASN A 149 -10.36 0.04 11.80
N THR A 150 -11.45 -0.52 12.31
CA THR A 150 -12.64 0.24 12.68
C THR A 150 -12.35 1.36 13.67
N ILE A 151 -11.49 1.14 14.67
CA ILE A 151 -11.15 2.15 15.67
C ILE A 151 -10.40 3.32 15.02
N ILE A 152 -9.51 3.01 14.08
CA ILE A 152 -8.74 4.01 13.33
C ILE A 152 -9.66 4.75 12.33
N LEU A 153 -10.52 4.02 11.61
CA LEU A 153 -11.49 4.61 10.67
C LEU A 153 -12.45 5.58 11.38
N ARG A 154 -12.82 5.28 12.61
CA ARG A 154 -13.64 6.16 13.48
C ARG A 154 -12.90 7.41 13.95
N GLY A 155 -11.59 7.49 13.74
CA GLY A 155 -10.77 8.60 14.19
C GLY A 155 -10.53 8.63 15.69
N THR A 156 -10.66 7.50 16.39
CA THR A 156 -10.48 7.40 17.86
C THR A 156 -9.11 6.87 18.25
N ALA A 157 -8.34 6.34 17.30
CA ALA A 157 -6.95 5.94 17.50
C ALA A 157 -6.08 6.47 16.34
N PRO A 158 -4.83 6.85 16.62
CA PRO A 158 -3.91 7.27 15.57
C PRO A 158 -3.49 6.08 14.71
N ASP A 159 -3.32 6.33 13.41
CA ASP A 159 -2.66 5.40 12.52
C ASP A 159 -1.15 5.67 12.53
N THR A 160 -0.37 4.65 12.77
CA THR A 160 1.10 4.74 12.71
C THR A 160 1.60 4.77 11.26
N SER A 161 0.80 4.26 10.33
CA SER A 161 1.11 4.24 8.91
C SER A 161 0.39 5.36 8.16
N GLN A 162 1.10 6.43 7.88
CA GLN A 162 0.59 7.62 7.17
C GLN A 162 0.73 7.52 5.65
N THR A 163 0.80 6.31 5.09
CA THR A 163 0.91 6.08 3.64
C THR A 163 -0.29 6.70 2.91
N ALA A 164 -0.01 7.49 1.87
CA ALA A 164 -1.07 8.05 1.03
C ALA A 164 -1.80 6.93 0.27
N PRO A 165 -3.08 7.11 -0.09
CA PRO A 165 -3.91 8.30 0.16
C PRO A 165 -4.57 8.33 1.54
N ILE A 166 -4.84 7.17 2.15
CA ILE A 166 -5.74 7.05 3.32
C ILE A 166 -5.08 6.46 4.57
N GLY A 167 -3.77 6.16 4.53
CA GLY A 167 -3.10 5.36 5.56
C GLY A 167 -3.43 3.87 5.41
N LEU A 168 -2.50 2.99 5.75
CA LEU A 168 -2.71 1.54 5.56
C LEU A 168 -3.87 0.99 6.41
N ASN A 169 -4.15 1.62 7.54
CA ASN A 169 -5.25 1.23 8.44
C ASN A 169 -6.45 2.19 8.38
N GLY A 170 -6.41 3.21 7.52
CA GLY A 170 -7.48 4.17 7.32
C GLY A 170 -7.39 5.46 8.13
N GLY A 171 -6.24 5.75 8.76
CA GLY A 171 -6.10 6.92 9.63
C GLY A 171 -6.16 8.28 8.94
N ARG A 172 -6.12 8.31 7.62
CA ARG A 172 -6.28 9.52 6.81
C ARG A 172 -7.60 9.55 6.04
N LEU A 173 -8.57 8.69 6.42
CA LEU A 173 -9.85 8.63 5.71
C LEU A 173 -10.58 9.98 5.70
N ALA A 174 -10.59 10.71 6.82
CA ALA A 174 -11.22 12.02 6.90
C ALA A 174 -10.56 13.05 5.96
N GLU A 175 -9.23 13.02 5.82
CA GLU A 175 -8.49 13.86 4.87
C GLU A 175 -8.80 13.49 3.42
N ALA A 176 -8.88 12.19 3.11
CA ALA A 176 -9.26 11.73 1.78
C ALA A 176 -10.67 12.19 1.42
N ILE A 177 -11.65 11.97 2.29
CA ILE A 177 -13.03 12.46 2.07
C ILE A 177 -13.07 13.99 1.94
N LYS A 178 -12.26 14.73 2.71
CA LYS A 178 -12.17 16.19 2.56
C LYS A 178 -11.66 16.60 1.18
N THR A 179 -10.74 15.86 0.62
CA THR A 179 -10.26 16.11 -0.74
C THR A 179 -11.38 15.83 -1.74
N LEU A 180 -12.09 14.71 -1.60
CA LEU A 180 -13.27 14.36 -2.39
C LEU A 180 -14.34 15.46 -2.38
N THR A 181 -14.73 15.92 -1.20
CA THR A 181 -15.78 16.94 -1.07
C THR A 181 -15.38 18.32 -1.64
N ARG A 182 -14.09 18.63 -1.68
CA ARG A 182 -13.59 19.87 -2.31
C ARG A 182 -13.64 19.82 -3.82
N CYS A 183 -13.41 18.65 -4.41
CA CYS A 183 -13.44 18.44 -5.85
C CYS A 183 -14.86 18.22 -6.39
N LYS A 184 -15.90 18.41 -5.58
CA LYS A 184 -17.32 18.24 -5.95
C LYS A 184 -17.75 19.05 -7.19
N ASN A 185 -16.98 20.07 -7.57
CA ASN A 185 -17.26 20.92 -8.74
C ASN A 185 -16.34 20.64 -9.94
N ASP A 186 -15.37 19.74 -9.81
CA ASP A 186 -14.46 19.39 -10.90
C ASP A 186 -14.89 18.06 -11.52
N GLU A 187 -15.53 18.12 -12.67
CA GLU A 187 -16.07 16.96 -13.42
C GLU A 187 -15.04 15.88 -13.80
N VAL A 188 -13.75 16.10 -13.52
CA VAL A 188 -12.63 15.27 -14.03
C VAL A 188 -11.98 14.40 -12.96
N PHE A 189 -12.31 14.55 -11.67
CA PHE A 189 -11.44 14.03 -10.60
C PHE A 189 -11.57 12.53 -10.28
N PHE A 190 -12.65 11.85 -10.67
CA PHE A 190 -12.91 10.46 -10.28
C PHE A 190 -13.29 9.52 -11.41
N GLY A 191 -12.93 9.84 -12.61
CA GLY A 191 -13.22 8.98 -13.76
C GLY A 191 -14.71 8.74 -14.03
N SER A 192 -15.62 8.80 -13.06
CA SER A 192 -17.07 8.72 -13.16
C SER A 192 -17.79 8.56 -11.80
N LEU A 193 -17.07 8.57 -10.67
CA LEU A 193 -17.70 8.49 -9.34
C LEU A 193 -17.97 9.89 -8.81
N TYR A 194 -19.24 10.22 -8.67
CA TYR A 194 -19.70 11.47 -8.06
C TYR A 194 -20.01 11.24 -6.57
N MET A 195 -20.08 12.33 -5.78
CA MET A 195 -20.49 12.23 -4.38
C MET A 195 -21.89 11.61 -4.23
N ASP A 196 -22.75 11.81 -5.18
CA ASP A 196 -24.11 11.22 -5.19
C ASP A 196 -24.04 9.69 -5.30
N ASP A 197 -23.12 9.13 -6.12
CA ASP A 197 -22.89 7.67 -6.21
C ASP A 197 -22.38 7.09 -4.88
N ILE A 198 -21.56 7.86 -4.15
CA ILE A 198 -21.07 7.48 -2.82
C ILE A 198 -22.21 7.46 -1.82
N LEU A 199 -23.07 8.47 -1.86
CA LEU A 199 -24.25 8.56 -0.99
C LEU A 199 -25.28 7.46 -1.29
N ASP A 200 -25.39 7.04 -2.55
CA ASP A 200 -26.26 5.92 -2.93
C ASP A 200 -25.77 4.57 -2.39
N MET A 201 -24.46 4.42 -2.18
CA MET A 201 -23.89 3.22 -1.52
C MET A 201 -24.12 3.22 0.00
N ILE A 202 -24.44 4.36 0.59
CA ILE A 202 -24.72 4.52 2.03
C ILE A 202 -26.16 5.10 2.12
N ASP A 203 -27.14 4.29 1.86
CA ASP A 203 -28.55 4.62 1.61
C ASP A 203 -29.21 5.55 2.64
N TRP A 204 -28.75 5.48 3.90
CA TRP A 204 -29.24 6.34 4.98
C TRP A 204 -28.58 7.73 5.01
N ALA A 205 -27.40 7.91 4.37
CA ALA A 205 -26.69 9.19 4.39
C ALA A 205 -27.28 10.16 3.35
N ALA A 206 -27.62 11.36 3.79
CA ALA A 206 -28.02 12.46 2.93
C ALA A 206 -26.83 13.35 2.53
N ASP A 207 -25.84 13.46 3.39
CA ASP A 207 -24.61 14.22 3.14
C ASP A 207 -23.46 13.72 4.01
N ILE A 208 -22.24 13.92 3.53
CA ILE A 208 -21.00 13.59 4.23
C ILE A 208 -20.10 14.82 4.24
N THR A 209 -19.72 15.26 5.43
CA THR A 209 -18.89 16.43 5.64
C THR A 209 -17.72 16.13 6.56
N ILE A 210 -16.71 17.01 6.58
CA ILE A 210 -15.60 16.92 7.52
C ILE A 210 -15.71 18.07 8.52
N ALA A 211 -15.74 17.67 9.79
CA ALA A 211 -15.83 18.61 10.91
C ALA A 211 -14.60 18.49 11.81
N THR A 212 -14.39 19.50 12.64
CA THR A 212 -13.46 19.40 13.77
C THR A 212 -14.21 18.84 14.97
N PRO A 213 -13.56 18.11 15.90
CA PRO A 213 -14.22 17.52 17.08
C PRO A 213 -14.99 18.55 17.92
N LYS A 214 -14.51 19.79 17.98
CA LYS A 214 -15.19 20.89 18.72
C LYS A 214 -16.51 21.34 18.08
N LYS A 215 -16.73 21.07 16.81
CA LYS A 215 -17.93 21.45 16.04
C LYS A 215 -18.87 20.27 15.81
N SER A 216 -18.46 19.08 16.24
CA SER A 216 -19.23 17.84 16.11
C SER A 216 -19.80 17.46 17.48
N ASN A 217 -20.94 16.77 17.48
CA ASN A 217 -21.61 16.30 18.69
C ASN A 217 -20.91 15.07 19.33
N ILE A 218 -19.59 15.04 19.34
CA ILE A 218 -18.83 13.95 19.97
C ILE A 218 -18.69 14.24 21.47
N ASN A 219 -18.90 13.22 22.29
CA ASN A 219 -18.64 13.29 23.70
C ASN A 219 -17.18 13.69 23.98
N ALA A 220 -16.95 14.70 24.82
CA ALA A 220 -15.62 15.23 25.11
C ALA A 220 -14.63 14.20 25.70
N ASN A 221 -15.13 13.09 26.23
CA ASN A 221 -14.31 12.01 26.78
C ASN A 221 -13.81 11.02 25.71
N ILE A 222 -14.27 11.14 24.46
CA ILE A 222 -13.84 10.27 23.36
C ILE A 222 -12.59 10.89 22.74
N PRO A 223 -11.45 10.18 22.72
CA PRO A 223 -10.28 10.65 22.00
C PRO A 223 -10.59 10.73 20.52
N THR A 224 -10.25 11.83 19.87
CA THR A 224 -10.51 12.05 18.44
C THR A 224 -9.30 12.61 17.74
N THR A 225 -9.18 12.30 16.46
CA THR A 225 -8.20 12.91 15.56
C THR A 225 -8.61 14.35 15.22
N ARG A 226 -7.75 15.06 14.48
CA ARG A 226 -7.96 16.47 14.12
C ARG A 226 -9.23 16.71 13.29
N ASN A 227 -9.55 15.77 12.41
CA ASN A 227 -10.73 15.82 11.55
C ASN A 227 -11.58 14.59 11.80
N VAL A 228 -12.89 14.77 11.80
CA VAL A 228 -13.85 13.68 11.92
C VAL A 228 -14.83 13.73 10.77
N ILE A 229 -15.26 12.57 10.30
CA ILE A 229 -16.31 12.44 9.31
C ILE A 229 -17.63 12.68 10.01
N ALA A 230 -18.48 13.51 9.46
CA ALA A 230 -19.84 13.76 9.95
C ALA A 230 -20.85 13.42 8.84
N PHE A 231 -21.90 12.72 9.20
CA PHE A 231 -22.98 12.28 8.33
C PHE A 231 -24.27 13.02 8.71
N THR A 232 -25.01 13.42 7.71
CA THR A 232 -26.41 13.84 7.87
C THR A 232 -27.31 12.68 7.46
N ASP A 233 -28.22 12.27 8.33
CA ASP A 233 -29.11 11.13 8.07
C ASP A 233 -30.38 11.60 7.35
N ARG A 234 -30.84 10.85 6.32
CA ARG A 234 -32.05 11.17 5.54
C ARG A 234 -33.33 11.02 6.33
N TYR A 235 -33.35 10.19 7.34
CA TYR A 235 -34.55 9.78 8.07
C TYR A 235 -34.66 10.46 9.44
N MET A 236 -33.61 11.11 9.88
CA MET A 236 -33.58 11.84 11.14
C MET A 236 -33.83 13.35 10.93
N ARG A 237 -34.13 14.03 12.03
CA ARG A 237 -34.29 15.49 11.99
C ARG A 237 -32.97 16.14 11.60
N GLU A 238 -32.99 17.26 10.87
CA GLU A 238 -31.81 17.97 10.34
C GLU A 238 -30.76 18.33 11.39
N THR A 239 -31.14 18.38 12.68
CA THR A 239 -30.20 18.64 13.79
C THR A 239 -29.41 17.42 14.24
N ALA A 240 -29.75 16.22 13.78
CA ALA A 240 -29.09 14.99 14.16
C ALA A 240 -27.94 14.68 13.17
N GLN A 241 -26.70 14.97 13.59
CA GLN A 241 -25.51 14.58 12.87
C GLN A 241 -24.86 13.41 13.58
N PHE A 242 -24.53 12.38 12.83
CA PHE A 242 -23.68 11.29 13.27
C PHE A 242 -22.23 11.58 12.90
N THR A 243 -21.33 11.12 13.72
CA THR A 243 -19.91 11.17 13.39
C THR A 243 -19.42 9.78 12.96
N GLY A 244 -18.20 9.70 12.41
CA GLY A 244 -17.56 8.42 12.15
C GLY A 244 -17.51 7.50 13.38
N TYR A 245 -17.58 8.06 14.59
CA TYR A 245 -17.66 7.27 15.81
C TYR A 245 -18.99 6.51 15.94
N ASP A 246 -20.10 7.16 15.57
CA ASP A 246 -21.46 6.63 15.71
C ASP A 246 -21.88 5.82 14.46
N ALA A 247 -21.24 6.08 13.33
CA ALA A 247 -21.57 5.46 12.04
C ALA A 247 -21.38 3.95 12.08
N SER A 248 -22.16 3.26 11.23
CA SER A 248 -22.00 1.84 11.03
C SER A 248 -20.59 1.53 10.48
N GLU A 249 -20.03 0.42 10.91
CA GLU A 249 -18.72 -0.05 10.42
C GLU A 249 -18.73 -0.23 8.89
N GLY A 250 -19.83 -0.77 8.35
CA GLY A 250 -20.00 -0.95 6.91
C GLY A 250 -19.87 0.35 6.12
N ALA A 251 -20.48 1.45 6.58
CA ALA A 251 -20.36 2.76 5.93
C ALA A 251 -18.90 3.25 5.89
N LEU A 252 -18.16 3.06 6.97
CA LEU A 252 -16.74 3.44 7.03
C LEU A 252 -15.88 2.60 6.09
N TYR A 253 -16.16 1.29 5.96
CA TYR A 253 -15.47 0.42 5.01
C TYR A 253 -15.81 0.77 3.57
N VAL A 254 -17.05 1.12 3.26
CA VAL A 254 -17.44 1.63 1.93
C VAL A 254 -16.64 2.89 1.60
N LEU A 255 -16.63 3.87 2.49
CA LEU A 255 -15.83 5.10 2.28
C LEU A 255 -14.33 4.80 2.12
N PHE A 256 -13.80 3.87 2.89
CA PHE A 256 -12.40 3.47 2.78
C PHE A 256 -12.10 2.86 1.41
N MET A 257 -12.93 1.94 0.92
CA MET A 257 -12.75 1.31 -0.39
C MET A 257 -12.87 2.31 -1.53
N LEU A 258 -13.81 3.24 -1.44
CA LEU A 258 -13.99 4.31 -2.42
C LEU A 258 -12.78 5.26 -2.44
N ALA A 259 -12.29 5.64 -1.26
CA ALA A 259 -11.11 6.48 -1.16
C ALA A 259 -9.79 5.81 -1.63
N LEU A 260 -9.76 4.47 -1.71
CA LEU A 260 -8.66 3.73 -2.34
C LEU A 260 -8.77 3.69 -3.87
N ALA A 261 -9.98 3.74 -4.41
CA ALA A 261 -10.21 3.69 -5.85
C ALA A 261 -9.93 5.04 -6.54
N MET A 262 -9.64 6.06 -5.75
CA MET A 262 -9.23 7.40 -6.21
C MET A 262 -7.76 7.44 -6.63
#